data_2a9ce4bb1c4087540374c71bbfe9a7ad
#
_entry.id   2a9ce4bb1c4087540374c71bbfe9a7ad
#
_cell.length_a   1.000
_cell.length_b   1.000
_cell.length_c   1.000
_cell.angle_alpha   90.00
_cell.angle_beta   90.00
_cell.angle_gamma   90.00
#
_symmetry.space_group_name_H-M   'P 1'
#
loop_
_entity.id
_entity.type
_entity.pdbx_description
1 polymer ?
#
loop_
_entity_poly.entity_id
_entity_poly.type
_entity_poly.pdbx_seq_one_letter_code
_entity_poly.pdbx_strand_id
1 'polypeptide(L)'
;RDAQESRGLGDVYKRQYDDLSKHAVAYRAMSLLLKRPPGREAYPGDVFYIHSRLLERAAKLAPEYGGGSLTALPIIETLAGDVTAYIPTNVISITDGQIFLESDLFYSGQRPAVNAGISVSRVGGSAQIKAMKSVTGTLRLELAQYRELAAFTQFGSDLDADSSRRLEKGKRLIEVLKQDQYQPMPVEKQVAIAVSYTHLTL
;
A
#
# COMPACT_ATOMS: atom_id res chain seq x y z
N ARG A 1 11.30 15.00 14.80
CA ARG A 1 12.48 15.84 15.02
C ARG A 1 13.40 15.26 16.09
N ASP A 2 12.84 14.85 17.19
CA ASP A 2 13.62 14.49 18.39
C ASP A 2 14.16 13.06 18.41
N ALA A 3 13.61 12.15 17.60
CA ALA A 3 14.08 10.77 17.50
C ALA A 3 15.41 10.62 16.73
N GLN A 4 15.81 11.64 16.00
CA GLN A 4 16.98 11.59 15.12
C GLN A 4 18.28 11.96 15.84
N GLU A 5 18.20 12.64 16.98
CA GLU A 5 19.37 13.20 17.68
C GLU A 5 20.01 12.25 18.68
N SER A 6 19.34 11.14 19.05
CA SER A 6 19.77 10.29 20.16
C SER A 6 20.15 8.86 19.79
N ARG A 7 20.14 8.46 18.49
CA ARG A 7 20.30 7.05 18.10
C ARG A 7 21.30 6.87 16.98
N GLY A 8 22.00 5.74 17.00
CA GLY A 8 23.10 5.43 16.11
C GLY A 8 22.69 5.14 14.66
N LEU A 9 23.66 5.15 13.76
CA LEU A 9 23.50 4.92 12.32
C LEU A 9 22.98 3.51 11.95
N GLY A 10 22.97 2.56 12.91
CA GLY A 10 22.47 1.19 12.72
C GLY A 10 20.97 0.99 12.92
N ASP A 11 20.22 2.02 13.31
CA ASP A 11 18.82 1.90 13.68
C ASP A 11 17.87 1.79 12.48
N VAL A 12 16.68 1.23 12.74
CA VAL A 12 15.59 1.09 11.77
C VAL A 12 14.48 2.08 12.12
N TYR A 13 14.19 2.99 11.20
CA TYR A 13 13.15 4.01 11.35
C TYR A 13 12.01 3.81 10.36
N LYS A 14 10.81 4.11 10.82
CA LYS A 14 9.62 4.29 9.99
C LYS A 14 9.07 5.69 10.21
N ARG A 15 8.87 6.46 9.14
CA ARG A 15 8.31 7.80 9.17
C ARG A 15 7.04 7.88 8.35
N GLN A 16 5.95 8.23 8.99
CA GLN A 16 4.67 8.48 8.34
C GLN A 16 4.50 9.98 8.14
N TYR A 17 4.06 10.37 6.93
CA TYR A 17 3.74 11.75 6.57
C TYR A 17 2.23 11.84 6.33
N ASP A 18 1.52 12.38 7.31
CA ASP A 18 0.06 12.54 7.29
C ASP A 18 -0.27 14.04 7.19
N ASP A 19 -0.55 14.62 6.02
CA ASP A 19 -0.46 13.98 4.69
C ASP A 19 0.20 14.93 3.68
N LEU A 20 0.68 14.39 2.57
CA LEU A 20 1.36 15.20 1.56
C LEU A 20 0.39 15.93 0.62
N SER A 21 -0.90 15.55 0.57
CA SER A 21 -1.93 16.31 -0.17
C SER A 21 -2.13 17.67 0.47
N LYS A 22 -2.28 17.74 1.79
CA LYS A 22 -2.38 19.00 2.55
C LYS A 22 -1.09 19.82 2.48
N HIS A 23 0.06 19.16 2.51
CA HIS A 23 1.35 19.80 2.31
C HIS A 23 1.42 20.51 0.93
N ALA A 24 0.99 19.83 -0.14
CA ALA A 24 0.94 20.44 -1.48
C ALA A 24 -0.02 21.62 -1.54
N VAL A 25 -1.22 21.51 -0.94
CA VAL A 25 -2.21 22.61 -0.88
C VAL A 25 -1.66 23.83 -0.14
N ALA A 26 -1.01 23.63 0.99
CA ALA A 26 -0.38 24.70 1.75
C ALA A 26 0.73 25.40 0.94
N TYR A 27 1.56 24.61 0.25
CA TYR A 27 2.61 25.15 -0.62
C TYR A 27 2.05 25.94 -1.81
N ARG A 28 0.95 25.45 -2.42
CA ARG A 28 0.21 26.16 -3.47
C ARG A 28 -0.29 27.52 -2.96
N ALA A 29 -0.92 27.54 -1.79
CA ALA A 29 -1.43 28.78 -1.19
C ALA A 29 -0.33 29.80 -0.96
N MET A 30 0.80 29.39 -0.36
CA MET A 30 1.96 30.27 -0.17
C MET A 30 2.53 30.79 -1.49
N SER A 31 2.64 29.93 -2.50
CA SER A 31 3.19 30.31 -3.80
C SER A 31 2.31 31.31 -4.53
N LEU A 32 0.98 31.17 -4.44
CA LEU A 32 0.03 32.12 -5.00
C LEU A 32 0.09 33.48 -4.29
N LEU A 33 0.22 33.49 -2.97
CA LEU A 33 0.42 34.73 -2.20
C LEU A 33 1.71 35.46 -2.61
N LEU A 34 2.75 34.69 -2.90
CA LEU A 34 4.03 35.22 -3.41
C LEU A 34 3.98 35.58 -4.91
N LYS A 35 2.79 35.51 -5.55
CA LYS A 35 2.58 35.79 -6.97
C LYS A 35 3.48 34.95 -7.90
N ARG A 36 3.85 33.74 -7.50
CA ARG A 36 4.54 32.82 -8.39
C ARG A 36 3.58 32.31 -9.47
N PRO A 37 4.02 32.16 -10.73
CA PRO A 37 3.15 31.69 -11.80
C PRO A 37 2.65 30.28 -11.50
N PRO A 38 1.33 30.04 -11.58
CA PRO A 38 0.75 28.70 -11.37
C PRO A 38 1.01 27.79 -12.57
N GLY A 39 1.23 26.52 -12.30
CA GLY A 39 1.28 25.44 -13.29
C GLY A 39 0.00 24.60 -13.30
N ARG A 40 0.16 23.28 -13.53
CA ARG A 40 -0.95 22.32 -13.56
C ARG A 40 -1.73 22.34 -12.23
N GLU A 41 -3.05 22.37 -12.31
CA GLU A 41 -3.98 22.45 -11.16
C GLU A 41 -3.64 23.61 -10.19
N ALA A 42 -3.11 24.70 -10.75
CA ALA A 42 -2.64 25.87 -10.01
C ALA A 42 -1.50 25.61 -9.00
N TYR A 43 -0.87 24.43 -9.04
CA TYR A 43 0.32 24.17 -8.25
C TYR A 43 1.55 24.87 -8.86
N PRO A 44 2.51 25.32 -8.05
CA PRO A 44 3.77 25.86 -8.56
C PRO A 44 4.58 24.76 -9.27
N GLY A 45 5.40 25.14 -10.25
CA GLY A 45 6.16 24.22 -11.07
C GLY A 45 7.14 23.30 -10.30
N ASP A 46 7.52 23.70 -9.09
CA ASP A 46 8.45 22.98 -8.22
C ASP A 46 7.74 22.09 -7.16
N VAL A 47 6.42 21.88 -7.23
CA VAL A 47 5.69 21.05 -6.27
C VAL A 47 6.19 19.60 -6.24
N PHE A 48 6.59 19.05 -7.38
CA PHE A 48 7.21 17.73 -7.43
C PHE A 48 8.50 17.69 -6.60
N TYR A 49 9.32 18.71 -6.69
CA TYR A 49 10.60 18.78 -5.99
C TYR A 49 10.46 18.82 -4.48
N ILE A 50 9.43 19.47 -3.92
CA ILE A 50 9.26 19.50 -2.46
C ILE A 50 8.97 18.08 -1.91
N HIS A 51 8.23 17.26 -2.64
CA HIS A 51 7.93 15.89 -2.24
C HIS A 51 9.12 14.94 -2.50
N SER A 52 9.75 15.01 -3.68
CA SER A 52 10.91 14.17 -3.98
C SER A 52 12.07 14.42 -3.01
N ARG A 53 12.40 15.67 -2.75
CA ARG A 53 13.42 16.04 -1.78
C ARG A 53 13.14 15.52 -0.36
N LEU A 54 11.86 15.45 0.04
CA LEU A 54 11.45 14.95 1.33
C LEU A 54 11.57 13.43 1.40
N LEU A 55 11.10 12.73 0.37
CA LEU A 55 10.97 11.27 0.35
C LEU A 55 12.29 10.56 0.00
N GLU A 56 13.13 11.13 -0.86
CA GLU A 56 14.44 10.58 -1.23
C GLU A 56 15.45 10.52 -0.07
N ARG A 57 15.11 11.06 1.09
CA ARG A 57 15.87 10.87 2.32
C ARG A 57 15.65 9.51 2.97
N ALA A 58 14.59 8.79 2.58
CA ALA A 58 14.37 7.42 2.99
C ALA A 58 15.34 6.51 2.25
N ALA A 59 16.15 5.76 2.99
CA ALA A 59 17.20 4.94 2.41
C ALA A 59 17.55 3.75 3.31
N LYS A 60 18.14 2.72 2.72
CA LYS A 60 18.87 1.65 3.40
C LYS A 60 20.35 1.96 3.29
N LEU A 61 21.01 2.14 4.42
CA LEU A 61 22.45 2.42 4.47
C LEU A 61 23.26 1.15 4.21
N ALA A 62 24.42 1.33 3.58
CA ALA A 62 25.39 0.26 3.42
C ALA A 62 26.00 -0.14 4.79
N PRO A 63 26.56 -1.37 4.93
CA PRO A 63 27.11 -1.83 6.19
C PRO A 63 28.21 -0.94 6.78
N GLU A 64 29.04 -0.32 5.94
CA GLU A 64 30.08 0.62 6.34
C GLU A 64 29.55 1.91 7.00
N TYR A 65 28.28 2.23 6.77
CA TYR A 65 27.56 3.35 7.41
C TYR A 65 26.60 2.88 8.51
N GLY A 66 26.82 1.69 9.08
CA GLY A 66 26.04 1.13 10.17
C GLY A 66 24.81 0.33 9.76
N GLY A 67 24.49 0.21 8.47
CA GLY A 67 23.43 -0.67 7.94
C GLY A 67 22.00 -0.29 8.36
N GLY A 68 21.77 0.88 8.94
CA GLY A 68 20.45 1.36 9.32
C GLY A 68 19.52 1.63 8.14
N SER A 69 18.25 1.85 8.42
CA SER A 69 17.25 2.14 7.38
C SER A 69 16.20 3.14 7.82
N LEU A 70 15.72 3.94 6.89
CA LEU A 70 14.56 4.81 7.05
C LEU A 70 13.52 4.45 5.98
N THR A 71 12.33 4.05 6.41
CA THR A 71 11.18 3.83 5.51
C THR A 71 10.22 5.00 5.62
N ALA A 72 9.94 5.65 4.51
CA ALA A 72 8.94 6.70 4.40
C ALA A 72 7.58 6.11 3.99
N LEU A 73 6.53 6.48 4.70
CA LEU A 73 5.13 6.15 4.39
C LEU A 73 4.33 7.43 4.19
N PRO A 74 4.35 8.02 2.99
CA PRO A 74 3.53 9.19 2.69
C PRO A 74 2.06 8.79 2.53
N ILE A 75 1.17 9.56 3.15
CA ILE A 75 -0.27 9.44 2.96
C ILE A 75 -0.71 10.47 1.93
N ILE A 76 -1.52 10.04 0.99
CA ILE A 76 -2.14 10.88 -0.04
C ILE A 76 -3.66 10.69 0.03
N GLU A 77 -4.39 11.77 0.17
CA GLU A 77 -5.85 11.79 0.02
C GLU A 77 -6.21 11.89 -1.46
N THR A 78 -7.13 11.06 -1.91
CA THR A 78 -7.69 11.11 -3.26
C THR A 78 -9.16 11.54 -3.20
N LEU A 79 -9.60 12.32 -4.17
CA LEU A 79 -11.01 12.67 -4.33
C LEU A 79 -11.70 11.56 -5.14
N ALA A 80 -12.73 10.96 -4.57
CA ALA A 80 -13.50 9.88 -5.21
C ALA A 80 -12.62 8.72 -5.75
N GLY A 81 -11.48 8.44 -5.09
CA GLY A 81 -10.57 7.38 -5.52
C GLY A 81 -9.72 7.71 -6.77
N ASP A 82 -9.74 8.95 -7.24
CA ASP A 82 -8.96 9.35 -8.42
C ASP A 82 -7.46 9.43 -8.10
N VAL A 83 -6.75 8.38 -8.49
CA VAL A 83 -5.29 8.26 -8.36
C VAL A 83 -4.54 8.88 -9.54
N THR A 84 -5.25 9.35 -10.57
CA THR A 84 -4.65 9.97 -11.78
C THR A 84 -4.46 11.47 -11.64
N ALA A 85 -4.94 12.07 -10.56
CA ALA A 85 -4.74 13.48 -10.25
C ALA A 85 -3.25 13.82 -10.09
N TYR A 86 -2.92 15.10 -10.16
CA TYR A 86 -1.53 15.56 -10.26
C TYR A 86 -0.66 15.19 -9.06
N ILE A 87 -1.13 15.40 -7.85
CA ILE A 87 -0.33 15.10 -6.64
C ILE A 87 -0.19 13.58 -6.41
N PRO A 88 -1.25 12.75 -6.49
CA PRO A 88 -1.12 11.30 -6.41
C PRO A 88 -0.11 10.72 -7.41
N THR A 89 -0.20 11.10 -8.69
CA THR A 89 0.72 10.60 -9.74
C THR A 89 2.17 10.99 -9.47
N ASN A 90 2.42 12.20 -8.98
CA ASN A 90 3.76 12.64 -8.60
C ASN A 90 4.33 11.76 -7.47
N VAL A 91 3.56 11.51 -6.42
CA VAL A 91 4.04 10.73 -5.28
C VAL A 91 4.22 9.25 -5.63
N ILE A 92 3.34 8.67 -6.45
CA ILE A 92 3.50 7.30 -6.99
C ILE A 92 4.82 7.17 -7.78
N SER A 93 5.20 8.21 -8.54
CA SER A 93 6.45 8.18 -9.30
C SER A 93 7.71 8.27 -8.44
N ILE A 94 7.63 8.93 -7.30
CA ILE A 94 8.75 9.09 -6.36
C ILE A 94 8.93 7.81 -5.50
N THR A 95 7.85 7.16 -5.11
CA THR A 95 7.85 6.03 -4.17
C THR A 95 8.08 4.68 -4.86
N ASP A 96 8.49 3.66 -4.09
CA ASP A 96 8.71 2.29 -4.56
C ASP A 96 7.43 1.45 -4.66
N GLY A 97 6.30 2.09 -4.64
CA GLY A 97 5.00 1.42 -4.74
C GLY A 97 3.92 2.18 -3.98
N GLN A 98 2.73 1.63 -4.00
CA GLN A 98 1.55 2.22 -3.38
C GLN A 98 0.64 1.17 -2.77
N ILE A 99 -0.03 1.53 -1.70
CA ILE A 99 -1.10 0.76 -1.06
C ILE A 99 -2.39 1.53 -1.27
N PHE A 100 -3.33 0.96 -2.02
CA PHE A 100 -4.65 1.54 -2.23
C PHE A 100 -5.62 1.09 -1.15
N LEU A 101 -6.25 2.06 -0.49
CA LEU A 101 -7.34 1.84 0.45
C LEU A 101 -8.65 2.27 -0.21
N GLU A 102 -9.65 1.41 -0.20
CA GLU A 102 -10.95 1.65 -0.83
C GLU A 102 -12.07 1.70 0.20
N SER A 103 -12.93 2.71 0.08
CA SER A 103 -14.09 2.90 0.96
C SER A 103 -15.07 1.73 0.87
N ASP A 104 -15.30 1.20 -0.32
CA ASP A 104 -16.22 0.08 -0.54
C ASP A 104 -15.75 -1.20 0.17
N LEU A 105 -14.45 -1.48 0.16
CA LEU A 105 -13.87 -2.58 0.93
C LEU A 105 -14.03 -2.35 2.44
N PHE A 106 -13.85 -1.12 2.89
CA PHE A 106 -14.02 -0.79 4.31
C PHE A 106 -15.47 -0.99 4.77
N TYR A 107 -16.44 -0.52 4.00
CA TYR A 107 -17.87 -0.67 4.32
C TYR A 107 -18.37 -2.09 4.18
N SER A 108 -17.76 -2.90 3.30
CA SER A 108 -18.03 -4.35 3.20
C SER A 108 -17.46 -5.17 4.36
N GLY A 109 -16.74 -4.53 5.29
CA GLY A 109 -16.15 -5.20 6.47
C GLY A 109 -14.76 -5.81 6.22
N GLN A 110 -14.13 -5.58 5.07
CA GLN A 110 -12.75 -5.95 4.84
C GLN A 110 -11.82 -4.92 5.49
N ARG A 111 -11.16 -5.32 6.56
CA ARG A 111 -10.20 -4.46 7.30
C ARG A 111 -8.90 -5.20 7.54
N PRO A 112 -7.75 -4.61 7.12
CA PRO A 112 -7.59 -3.33 6.42
C PRO A 112 -8.22 -3.34 5.02
N ALA A 113 -8.71 -2.18 4.57
CA ALA A 113 -9.42 -2.02 3.30
C ALA A 113 -8.47 -1.92 2.10
N VAL A 114 -7.47 -2.78 2.07
CA VAL A 114 -6.42 -2.79 1.05
C VAL A 114 -6.89 -3.49 -0.22
N ASN A 115 -6.86 -2.76 -1.34
CA ASN A 115 -7.05 -3.40 -2.64
C ASN A 115 -5.74 -4.00 -3.13
N ALA A 116 -5.56 -5.31 -2.92
CA ALA A 116 -4.37 -6.05 -3.35
C ALA A 116 -4.20 -6.13 -4.87
N GLY A 117 -5.27 -5.91 -5.65
CA GLY A 117 -5.23 -5.97 -7.12
C GLY A 117 -4.44 -4.83 -7.73
N ILE A 118 -4.66 -3.61 -7.24
CA ILE A 118 -4.04 -2.39 -7.75
C ILE A 118 -2.90 -1.84 -6.88
N SER A 119 -2.71 -2.40 -5.69
CA SER A 119 -1.55 -2.10 -4.86
C SER A 119 -0.29 -2.74 -5.44
N VAL A 120 0.80 -2.00 -5.45
CA VAL A 120 2.08 -2.44 -6.05
C VAL A 120 3.22 -2.17 -5.08
N SER A 121 4.17 -3.09 -4.99
CA SER A 121 5.46 -2.87 -4.35
C SER A 121 6.58 -3.30 -5.30
N ARG A 122 7.46 -2.36 -5.67
CA ARG A 122 8.61 -2.65 -6.53
C ARG A 122 9.68 -3.46 -5.81
N VAL A 123 9.71 -3.37 -4.48
CA VAL A 123 10.74 -4.00 -3.62
C VAL A 123 10.19 -5.23 -2.87
N GLY A 124 8.88 -5.34 -2.71
CA GLY A 124 8.22 -6.30 -1.80
C GLY A 124 8.68 -7.74 -1.95
N GLY A 125 8.81 -8.24 -3.19
CA GLY A 125 9.28 -9.60 -3.43
C GLY A 125 10.73 -9.87 -2.99
N SER A 126 11.59 -8.86 -3.01
CA SER A 126 12.97 -8.97 -2.53
C SER A 126 13.08 -8.89 -1.01
N ALA A 127 12.15 -8.20 -0.36
CA ALA A 127 12.09 -8.06 1.09
C ALA A 127 11.45 -9.27 1.81
N GLN A 128 10.70 -10.11 1.09
CA GLN A 128 10.05 -11.28 1.66
C GLN A 128 11.03 -12.40 2.00
N ILE A 129 10.82 -13.06 3.14
CA ILE A 129 11.49 -14.32 3.44
C ILE A 129 11.05 -15.42 2.46
N LYS A 130 11.88 -16.42 2.24
CA LYS A 130 11.63 -17.51 1.27
C LYS A 130 10.29 -18.21 1.50
N ALA A 131 9.94 -18.51 2.76
CA ALA A 131 8.68 -19.14 3.11
C ALA A 131 7.46 -18.29 2.71
N MET A 132 7.47 -16.99 3.02
CA MET A 132 6.40 -16.07 2.62
C MET A 132 6.26 -16.02 1.10
N LYS A 133 7.37 -15.86 0.38
CA LYS A 133 7.38 -15.80 -1.08
C LYS A 133 6.81 -17.05 -1.74
N SER A 134 7.09 -18.23 -1.18
CA SER A 134 6.56 -19.50 -1.65
C SER A 134 5.03 -19.58 -1.49
N VAL A 135 4.52 -19.15 -0.35
CA VAL A 135 3.08 -19.30 -0.01
C VAL A 135 2.21 -18.21 -0.66
N THR A 136 2.73 -16.98 -0.80
CA THR A 136 1.93 -15.85 -1.30
C THR A 136 2.00 -15.66 -2.81
N GLY A 137 2.77 -16.46 -3.54
CA GLY A 137 3.02 -16.29 -4.97
C GLY A 137 1.76 -16.28 -5.83
N THR A 138 0.77 -17.09 -5.52
CA THR A 138 -0.50 -17.21 -6.26
C THR A 138 -1.64 -16.37 -5.67
N LEU A 139 -1.48 -15.87 -4.47
CA LEU A 139 -2.53 -15.25 -3.67
C LEU A 139 -3.21 -14.06 -4.39
N ARG A 140 -2.42 -13.23 -5.06
CA ARG A 140 -2.94 -12.08 -5.83
C ARG A 140 -3.81 -12.53 -7.01
N LEU A 141 -3.39 -13.57 -7.72
CA LEU A 141 -4.15 -14.14 -8.84
C LEU A 141 -5.47 -14.75 -8.37
N GLU A 142 -5.45 -15.49 -7.26
CA GLU A 142 -6.63 -16.09 -6.67
C GLU A 142 -7.65 -15.05 -6.19
N LEU A 143 -7.18 -13.95 -5.59
CA LEU A 143 -8.05 -12.82 -5.24
C LEU A 143 -8.69 -12.16 -6.47
N ALA A 144 -7.94 -12.00 -7.56
CA ALA A 144 -8.47 -11.43 -8.80
C ALA A 144 -9.57 -12.34 -9.38
N GLN A 145 -9.32 -13.63 -9.45
CA GLN A 145 -10.31 -14.63 -9.91
C GLN A 145 -11.56 -14.66 -9.03
N TYR A 146 -11.38 -14.58 -7.71
CA TYR A 146 -12.51 -14.50 -6.79
C TYR A 146 -13.38 -13.27 -7.05
N ARG A 147 -12.79 -12.09 -7.22
CA ARG A 147 -13.53 -10.84 -7.47
C ARG A 147 -14.31 -10.91 -8.76
N GLU A 148 -13.72 -11.47 -9.79
CA GLU A 148 -14.39 -11.67 -11.08
C GLU A 148 -15.61 -12.61 -10.93
N LEU A 149 -15.43 -13.77 -10.31
CA LEU A 149 -16.52 -14.73 -10.05
C LEU A 149 -17.60 -14.15 -9.14
N ALA A 150 -17.22 -13.40 -8.10
CA ALA A 150 -18.18 -12.76 -7.19
C ALA A 150 -19.05 -11.72 -7.90
N ALA A 151 -18.50 -10.99 -8.86
CA ALA A 151 -19.26 -10.07 -9.70
C ALA A 151 -20.28 -10.81 -10.58
N PHE A 152 -19.92 -11.94 -11.17
CA PHE A 152 -20.83 -12.76 -11.99
C PHE A 152 -21.99 -13.34 -11.18
N THR A 153 -21.76 -13.77 -9.93
CA THR A 153 -22.82 -14.34 -9.09
C THR A 153 -23.91 -13.34 -8.72
N GLN A 154 -23.59 -12.04 -8.70
CA GLN A 154 -24.61 -11.00 -8.46
C GLN A 154 -25.67 -10.94 -9.57
N PHE A 155 -25.38 -11.44 -10.75
CA PHE A 155 -26.31 -11.47 -11.90
C PHE A 155 -27.12 -12.77 -12.02
N GLY A 156 -27.09 -13.65 -10.99
CA GLY A 156 -27.95 -14.85 -10.91
C GLY A 156 -27.57 -15.98 -11.85
N SER A 157 -26.34 -16.07 -12.32
CA SER A 157 -25.85 -17.18 -13.13
C SER A 157 -25.61 -18.43 -12.27
N ASP A 158 -26.07 -19.58 -12.74
CA ASP A 158 -25.73 -20.88 -12.15
C ASP A 158 -24.23 -21.14 -12.31
N LEU A 159 -23.55 -21.35 -11.19
CA LEU A 159 -22.12 -21.67 -11.18
C LEU A 159 -21.94 -23.17 -11.33
N ASP A 160 -20.96 -23.57 -12.12
CA ASP A 160 -20.47 -24.94 -12.13
C ASP A 160 -19.73 -25.28 -10.81
N ALA A 161 -19.51 -26.56 -10.56
CA ALA A 161 -18.91 -27.03 -9.31
C ALA A 161 -17.48 -26.50 -9.08
N ASP A 162 -16.75 -26.22 -10.16
CA ASP A 162 -15.39 -25.71 -10.09
C ASP A 162 -15.36 -24.22 -9.73
N SER A 163 -16.20 -23.42 -10.37
CA SER A 163 -16.39 -21.99 -10.06
C SER A 163 -16.91 -21.80 -8.62
N SER A 164 -17.81 -22.67 -8.17
CA SER A 164 -18.31 -22.65 -6.78
C SER A 164 -17.19 -22.90 -5.76
N ARG A 165 -16.31 -23.88 -6.02
CA ARG A 165 -15.13 -24.14 -5.18
C ARG A 165 -14.16 -22.96 -5.13
N ARG A 166 -13.90 -22.31 -6.27
CA ARG A 166 -13.05 -21.13 -6.34
C ARG A 166 -13.65 -19.95 -5.57
N LEU A 167 -14.95 -19.78 -5.62
CA LEU A 167 -15.67 -18.75 -4.86
C LEU A 167 -15.53 -18.98 -3.34
N GLU A 168 -15.74 -20.22 -2.87
CA GLU A 168 -15.56 -20.58 -1.46
C GLU A 168 -14.11 -20.38 -0.99
N LYS A 169 -13.14 -20.79 -1.81
CA LYS A 169 -11.73 -20.55 -1.54
C LYS A 169 -11.41 -19.07 -1.40
N GLY A 170 -11.94 -18.24 -2.30
CA GLY A 170 -11.73 -16.78 -2.27
C GLY A 170 -12.36 -16.10 -1.06
N LYS A 171 -13.54 -16.54 -0.61
CA LYS A 171 -14.15 -16.03 0.64
C LYS A 171 -13.23 -16.30 1.85
N ARG A 172 -12.70 -17.51 1.97
CA ARG A 172 -11.75 -17.86 3.05
C ARG A 172 -10.47 -17.05 2.97
N LEU A 173 -9.98 -16.81 1.75
CA LEU A 173 -8.81 -15.96 1.53
C LEU A 173 -9.01 -14.54 2.06
N ILE A 174 -10.18 -13.94 1.81
CA ILE A 174 -10.51 -12.62 2.34
C ILE A 174 -10.52 -12.61 3.88
N GLU A 175 -11.09 -13.64 4.52
CA GLU A 175 -11.08 -13.77 5.98
C GLU A 175 -9.66 -13.86 6.55
N VAL A 176 -8.78 -14.61 5.90
CA VAL A 176 -7.36 -14.74 6.28
C VAL A 176 -6.61 -13.41 6.19
N LEU A 177 -7.01 -12.53 5.27
CA LEU A 177 -6.38 -11.22 5.08
C LEU A 177 -6.92 -10.13 6.00
N LYS A 178 -7.99 -10.39 6.75
CA LYS A 178 -8.48 -9.46 7.78
C LYS A 178 -7.53 -9.42 8.95
N GLN A 179 -7.33 -8.25 9.50
CA GLN A 179 -6.47 -8.02 10.66
C GLN A 179 -7.08 -6.94 11.53
N ASP A 180 -7.12 -7.20 12.83
CA ASP A 180 -7.56 -6.21 13.80
C ASP A 180 -6.58 -5.04 13.92
N GLN A 181 -7.12 -3.88 14.23
CA GLN A 181 -6.33 -2.68 14.46
C GLN A 181 -5.44 -2.87 15.70
N TYR A 182 -4.18 -2.43 15.61
CA TYR A 182 -3.18 -2.54 16.68
C TYR A 182 -2.78 -3.96 17.10
N GLN A 183 -3.10 -4.97 16.29
CA GLN A 183 -2.69 -6.35 16.51
C GLN A 183 -1.72 -6.82 15.40
N PRO A 184 -0.45 -6.37 15.43
CA PRO A 184 0.53 -6.82 14.45
C PRO A 184 0.81 -8.32 14.62
N MET A 185 0.90 -9.01 13.49
CA MET A 185 1.10 -10.45 13.46
C MET A 185 2.57 -10.77 13.12
N PRO A 186 3.27 -11.58 13.92
CA PRO A 186 4.62 -12.06 13.58
C PRO A 186 4.64 -12.80 12.24
N VAL A 187 5.76 -12.73 11.51
CA VAL A 187 5.88 -13.28 10.17
C VAL A 187 5.67 -14.80 10.12
N GLU A 188 6.10 -15.51 11.14
CA GLU A 188 5.92 -16.96 11.28
C GLU A 188 4.43 -17.33 11.35
N LYS A 189 3.66 -16.55 12.10
CA LYS A 189 2.21 -16.73 12.21
C LYS A 189 1.51 -16.37 10.89
N GLN A 190 1.94 -15.32 10.20
CA GLN A 190 1.42 -14.99 8.86
C GLN A 190 1.65 -16.13 7.87
N VAL A 191 2.84 -16.74 7.86
CA VAL A 191 3.16 -17.87 6.99
C VAL A 191 2.29 -19.08 7.36
N ALA A 192 2.14 -19.43 8.65
CA ALA A 192 1.32 -20.54 9.10
C ALA A 192 -0.16 -20.39 8.69
N ILE A 193 -0.72 -19.19 8.84
CA ILE A 193 -2.10 -18.87 8.42
C ILE A 193 -2.22 -18.98 6.90
N ALA A 194 -1.27 -18.43 6.15
CA ALA A 194 -1.30 -18.50 4.69
C ALA A 194 -1.12 -19.94 4.16
N VAL A 195 -0.38 -20.79 4.86
CA VAL A 195 -0.30 -22.24 4.54
C VAL A 195 -1.62 -22.93 4.86
N SER A 196 -2.22 -22.66 6.02
CA SER A 196 -3.49 -23.31 6.42
C SER A 196 -4.61 -23.06 5.42
N TYR A 197 -4.72 -21.83 4.89
CA TYR A 197 -5.67 -21.47 3.85
C TYR A 197 -5.48 -22.33 2.58
N THR A 198 -4.24 -22.58 2.16
CA THR A 198 -3.95 -23.36 0.95
C THR A 198 -4.23 -24.86 1.15
N HIS A 199 -4.10 -25.38 2.36
CA HIS A 199 -4.29 -26.82 2.67
C HIS A 199 -5.73 -27.17 3.06
N LEU A 200 -6.48 -26.25 3.66
CA LEU A 200 -7.90 -26.45 3.99
C LEU A 200 -8.83 -26.52 2.76
N THR A 201 -8.28 -26.36 1.58
CA THR A 201 -9.01 -26.50 0.30
C THR A 201 -8.86 -27.88 -0.34
N LEU A 202 -8.13 -28.79 0.28
CA LEU A 202 -8.04 -30.19 -0.07
C LEU A 202 -9.08 -31.01 0.70
#